data_90fe366c7dd70d578a029af78fce2f94
#
_entry.id   90fe366c7dd70d578a029af78fce2f94
#
_cell.length_a   1.000
_cell.length_b   1.000
_cell.length_c   1.000
_cell.angle_alpha   90.00
_cell.angle_beta   90.00
_cell.angle_gamma   90.00
#
_symmetry.space_group_name_H-M   'P 1'
#
loop_
_entity.id
_entity.type
_entity.pdbx_description
1 polymer ?
#
loop_
_entity_poly.entity_id
_entity_poly.type
_entity_poly.pdbx_seq_one_letter_code
_entity_poly.pdbx_strand_id
1 'polypeptide(L)'
;MSTLEKAKLWLSDTFDKETRDAVQLLIDSNSPDLEDSFYRELEFGTGGMRGIMGVGTNRLNKYTLGQATQGLANYMLKQFKGEEIKVAIAYDVRNNSREFGKLVADVLTANGIKVLLFKDHRPTPELSFTVRDKKCNGGIVLTASHNPPEYNGYKVYWNDGAQIVPPHDEAIINEVYSTKFEDIKFDGNDDLIEWIGEEQDEVYIDACIENSTYQNVGKENLNIVFTSIHGTTYTTVPKALKKAGFKKIDLVTEQMIPSGNFPTVDSPNPEEPAALEMAMDLAKITNADIVIGTDPDGDRLGIAVRNLDGEIQLLNGNQCNTILTYYILNEWRKQERITGKEFIGSTIVTSDIFFDIAQKFGVQCKSGLTGFKWIGKMIRDVEGKEKFICGGEESFGFMTGDFVRDKDSCGSIVLACEIAAWCKANGRTMYQYLIEIYQETGMYYEGLVNLVRKGKDGAEEIQNMMKNFRENPPKELAGSPVEEVKDYKEQTNFIVSKNEKVVMNDIPKSNVLIYYTQDGTKVCVRPSGTEPKIKFYISVKDSITSEADFRDKLKSLDEKINQVKNDLQLT
;
A
#
# COMPACT_ATOMS: atom_id res chain seq x y z
N MET A 1 15.71 26.50 -19.52
CA MET A 1 15.27 27.51 -18.56
C MET A 1 15.91 27.19 -17.23
N SER A 2 16.61 28.13 -16.60
CA SER A 2 17.20 27.93 -15.28
C SER A 2 16.10 27.86 -14.20
N THR A 3 16.43 27.33 -13.04
CA THR A 3 15.50 27.27 -11.88
C THR A 3 14.98 28.65 -11.50
N LEU A 4 15.86 29.66 -11.46
CA LEU A 4 15.47 31.04 -11.19
C LEU A 4 14.51 31.61 -12.25
N GLU A 5 14.71 31.30 -13.53
CA GLU A 5 13.79 31.73 -14.60
C GLU A 5 12.42 31.09 -14.43
N LYS A 6 12.38 29.78 -14.10
CA LYS A 6 11.09 29.11 -13.79
C LYS A 6 10.39 29.74 -12.60
N ALA A 7 11.12 30.02 -11.50
CA ALA A 7 10.55 30.67 -10.33
C ALA A 7 9.98 32.07 -10.66
N LYS A 8 10.66 32.87 -11.48
CA LYS A 8 10.17 34.17 -11.90
C LYS A 8 8.85 34.12 -12.69
N LEU A 9 8.54 33.04 -13.41
CA LEU A 9 7.26 32.86 -14.07
C LEU A 9 6.09 32.79 -13.06
N TRP A 10 6.37 32.32 -11.84
CA TRP A 10 5.39 32.23 -10.76
C TRP A 10 5.11 33.56 -10.05
N LEU A 11 5.76 34.65 -10.47
CA LEU A 11 5.46 36.02 -10.01
C LEU A 11 4.42 36.74 -10.89
N SER A 12 3.91 36.08 -11.95
CA SER A 12 2.86 36.61 -12.82
C SER A 12 1.50 36.61 -12.14
N ASP A 13 0.53 37.39 -12.72
CA ASP A 13 -0.84 37.50 -12.21
C ASP A 13 -1.68 36.21 -12.34
N THR A 14 -1.17 35.18 -13.01
CA THR A 14 -1.74 33.83 -13.01
C THR A 14 -1.76 33.22 -11.59
N PHE A 15 -0.82 33.62 -10.74
CA PHE A 15 -0.69 33.13 -9.38
C PHE A 15 -1.23 34.13 -8.37
N ASP A 16 -1.85 33.65 -7.30
CA ASP A 16 -2.36 34.52 -6.25
C ASP A 16 -1.22 35.22 -5.47
N LYS A 17 -1.61 36.26 -4.73
CA LYS A 17 -0.64 37.08 -4.01
C LYS A 17 0.19 36.29 -3.01
N GLU A 18 -0.41 35.35 -2.28
CA GLU A 18 0.26 34.53 -1.27
C GLU A 18 1.36 33.67 -1.92
N THR A 19 1.05 33.04 -3.04
CA THR A 19 2.01 32.24 -3.83
C THR A 19 3.15 33.12 -4.35
N ARG A 20 2.83 34.30 -4.93
CA ARG A 20 3.87 35.24 -5.43
C ARG A 20 4.78 35.71 -4.31
N ASP A 21 4.23 36.10 -3.16
CA ASP A 21 5.00 36.57 -2.01
C ASP A 21 5.94 35.45 -1.50
N ALA A 22 5.45 34.22 -1.41
CA ALA A 22 6.26 33.08 -0.99
C ALA A 22 7.40 32.74 -1.98
N VAL A 23 7.14 32.81 -3.29
CA VAL A 23 8.17 32.61 -4.32
C VAL A 23 9.19 33.75 -4.29
N GLN A 24 8.74 35.02 -4.15
CA GLN A 24 9.64 36.16 -4.02
C GLN A 24 10.56 36.02 -2.80
N LEU A 25 10.02 35.53 -1.66
CA LEU A 25 10.82 35.29 -0.47
C LEU A 25 11.92 34.25 -0.71
N LEU A 26 11.62 33.14 -1.42
CA LEU A 26 12.62 32.14 -1.78
C LEU A 26 13.75 32.73 -2.66
N ILE A 27 13.40 33.62 -3.60
CA ILE A 27 14.35 34.29 -4.48
C ILE A 27 15.22 35.27 -3.68
N ASP A 28 14.61 36.16 -2.87
CA ASP A 28 15.31 37.22 -2.15
C ASP A 28 16.24 36.67 -1.04
N SER A 29 15.83 35.58 -0.39
CA SER A 29 16.63 34.92 0.61
C SER A 29 17.72 34.00 0.03
N ASN A 30 17.76 33.82 -1.27
CA ASN A 30 18.62 32.81 -1.94
C ASN A 30 18.52 31.44 -1.24
N SER A 31 17.28 31.05 -0.92
CA SER A 31 17.01 29.80 -0.19
C SER A 31 17.51 28.58 -0.96
N PRO A 32 18.13 27.58 -0.30
CA PRO A 32 18.46 26.30 -0.93
C PRO A 32 17.20 25.58 -1.44
N ASP A 33 16.03 25.85 -0.86
CA ASP A 33 14.75 25.29 -1.29
C ASP A 33 14.29 25.82 -2.66
N LEU A 34 14.81 26.96 -3.12
CA LEU A 34 14.50 27.49 -4.45
C LEU A 34 14.83 26.49 -5.56
N GLU A 35 16.04 25.91 -5.50
CA GLU A 35 16.49 24.91 -6.49
C GLU A 35 15.56 23.69 -6.43
N ASP A 36 15.33 23.14 -5.24
CA ASP A 36 14.53 21.93 -5.07
C ASP A 36 13.04 22.14 -5.45
N SER A 37 12.51 23.36 -5.26
CA SER A 37 11.13 23.71 -5.62
C SER A 37 10.86 23.83 -7.13
N PHE A 38 11.90 24.15 -7.93
CA PHE A 38 11.71 24.50 -9.34
C PHE A 38 12.59 23.76 -10.35
N TYR A 39 13.52 22.85 -9.92
CA TYR A 39 14.44 22.17 -10.86
C TYR A 39 13.70 21.23 -11.83
N ARG A 40 12.56 20.69 -11.44
CA ARG A 40 11.70 19.81 -12.25
C ARG A 40 10.22 20.10 -11.99
N GLU A 41 9.35 19.41 -12.70
CA GLU A 41 7.93 19.34 -12.41
C GLU A 41 7.64 18.17 -11.47
N LEU A 42 6.65 18.30 -10.58
CA LEU A 42 6.16 17.21 -9.76
C LEU A 42 5.52 16.16 -10.67
N GLU A 43 6.06 14.97 -10.65
CA GLU A 43 5.62 13.91 -11.53
C GLU A 43 4.21 13.43 -11.14
N PHE A 44 3.31 13.43 -12.11
CA PHE A 44 2.07 12.69 -12.02
C PHE A 44 2.37 11.25 -12.49
N GLY A 45 2.58 10.36 -11.50
CA GLY A 45 2.88 8.96 -11.76
C GLY A 45 1.63 8.13 -12.05
N THR A 46 1.84 6.84 -12.28
CA THR A 46 0.78 5.88 -12.67
C THR A 46 -0.31 5.60 -11.62
N GLY A 47 -0.42 6.39 -10.57
CA GLY A 47 -1.45 6.27 -9.54
C GLY A 47 -1.82 7.62 -8.93
N GLY A 48 -1.19 8.71 -9.38
CA GLY A 48 -1.36 10.06 -8.85
C GLY A 48 -0.03 10.75 -8.57
N MET A 49 -0.04 11.73 -7.67
CA MET A 49 1.13 12.53 -7.28
C MET A 49 1.46 12.34 -5.80
N ARG A 50 2.74 12.53 -5.45
CA ARG A 50 3.21 12.64 -4.07
C ARG A 50 4.41 13.58 -4.02
N GLY A 51 4.40 14.52 -3.08
CA GLY A 51 5.50 15.47 -2.94
C GLY A 51 5.46 16.25 -1.64
N ILE A 52 6.53 16.98 -1.37
CA ILE A 52 6.60 17.95 -0.28
C ILE A 52 5.64 19.10 -0.60
N MET A 53 4.89 19.57 0.39
CA MET A 53 4.01 20.73 0.27
C MET A 53 4.83 22.01 0.19
N GLY A 54 4.37 22.98 -0.62
CA GLY A 54 5.00 24.28 -0.75
C GLY A 54 4.83 24.91 -2.13
N VAL A 55 5.45 26.05 -2.36
CA VAL A 55 5.39 26.74 -3.66
C VAL A 55 6.43 26.17 -4.64
N GLY A 56 6.06 26.10 -5.91
CA GLY A 56 6.93 25.65 -6.99
C GLY A 56 6.39 24.47 -7.78
N THR A 57 7.03 24.21 -8.92
CA THR A 57 6.61 23.15 -9.85
C THR A 57 6.89 21.74 -9.32
N ASN A 58 7.87 21.58 -8.44
CA ASN A 58 8.23 20.31 -7.79
C ASN A 58 7.66 20.19 -6.37
N ARG A 59 6.55 20.86 -6.10
CA ARG A 59 5.85 20.86 -4.81
C ARG A 59 4.37 20.57 -4.98
N LEU A 60 3.76 20.00 -3.94
CA LEU A 60 2.33 19.85 -3.87
C LEU A 60 1.71 21.16 -3.35
N ASN A 61 0.87 21.78 -4.16
CA ASN A 61 0.23 23.05 -3.88
C ASN A 61 -1.06 23.24 -4.69
N LYS A 62 -1.73 24.36 -4.49
CA LYS A 62 -2.97 24.73 -5.19
C LYS A 62 -2.88 24.56 -6.71
N TYR A 63 -1.78 24.96 -7.32
CA TYR A 63 -1.64 24.97 -8.79
C TYR A 63 -1.30 23.59 -9.34
N THR A 64 -0.41 22.85 -8.71
CA THR A 64 -0.06 21.48 -9.14
C THR A 64 -1.23 20.51 -8.93
N LEU A 65 -1.98 20.65 -7.82
CA LEU A 65 -3.24 19.93 -7.59
C LEU A 65 -4.34 20.35 -8.56
N GLY A 66 -4.48 21.66 -8.78
CA GLY A 66 -5.45 22.20 -9.74
C GLY A 66 -5.20 21.69 -11.16
N GLN A 67 -3.94 21.69 -11.60
CA GLN A 67 -3.53 21.18 -12.92
C GLN A 67 -3.85 19.68 -13.07
N ALA A 68 -3.49 18.88 -12.05
CA ALA A 68 -3.80 17.46 -12.02
C ALA A 68 -5.31 17.18 -12.08
N THR A 69 -6.09 17.95 -11.31
CA THR A 69 -7.55 17.81 -11.24
C THR A 69 -8.23 18.29 -12.52
N GLN A 70 -7.76 19.39 -13.12
CA GLN A 70 -8.27 19.87 -14.41
C GLN A 70 -7.99 18.86 -15.53
N GLY A 71 -6.77 18.29 -15.56
CA GLY A 71 -6.42 17.23 -16.52
C GLY A 71 -7.31 15.99 -16.35
N LEU A 72 -7.52 15.56 -15.10
CA LEU A 72 -8.45 14.46 -14.80
C LEU A 72 -9.88 14.79 -15.27
N ALA A 73 -10.39 15.99 -14.96
CA ALA A 73 -11.72 16.44 -15.39
C ALA A 73 -11.85 16.43 -16.92
N ASN A 74 -10.85 16.94 -17.65
CA ASN A 74 -10.82 16.93 -19.11
C ASN A 74 -10.90 15.51 -19.67
N TYR A 75 -10.16 14.57 -19.07
CA TYR A 75 -10.20 13.16 -19.46
C TYR A 75 -11.56 12.53 -19.18
N MET A 76 -12.12 12.72 -17.98
CA MET A 76 -13.41 12.15 -17.60
C MET A 76 -14.55 12.67 -18.50
N LEU A 77 -14.58 13.96 -18.84
CA LEU A 77 -15.55 14.55 -19.75
C LEU A 77 -15.50 13.93 -21.16
N LYS A 78 -14.32 13.49 -21.60
CA LYS A 78 -14.16 12.76 -22.88
C LYS A 78 -14.63 11.32 -22.78
N GLN A 79 -14.30 10.62 -21.69
CA GLN A 79 -14.63 9.22 -21.48
C GLN A 79 -16.13 8.98 -21.24
N PHE A 80 -16.78 9.85 -20.47
CA PHE A 80 -18.20 9.75 -20.07
C PHE A 80 -19.06 10.80 -20.80
N LYS A 81 -18.80 11.01 -22.09
CA LYS A 81 -19.47 12.05 -22.88
C LYS A 81 -20.99 11.87 -22.90
N GLY A 82 -21.71 12.85 -22.39
CA GLY A 82 -23.17 12.86 -22.34
C GLY A 82 -23.78 12.16 -21.12
N GLU A 83 -22.95 11.67 -20.21
CA GLU A 83 -23.36 11.10 -18.94
C GLU A 83 -23.20 12.12 -17.81
N GLU A 84 -23.93 11.94 -16.71
CA GLU A 84 -23.68 12.65 -15.47
C GLU A 84 -22.45 12.01 -14.80
N ILE A 85 -21.42 12.82 -14.56
CA ILE A 85 -20.17 12.35 -13.95
C ILE A 85 -20.20 12.66 -12.46
N LYS A 86 -19.83 11.68 -11.63
CA LYS A 86 -19.77 11.77 -10.19
C LYS A 86 -18.43 11.23 -9.67
N VAL A 87 -17.76 11.99 -8.78
CA VAL A 87 -16.45 11.66 -8.20
C VAL A 87 -16.54 11.72 -6.68
N ALA A 88 -16.06 10.68 -6.00
CA ALA A 88 -15.91 10.67 -4.54
C ALA A 88 -14.54 11.24 -4.13
N ILE A 89 -14.48 12.00 -3.04
CA ILE A 89 -13.23 12.58 -2.50
C ILE A 89 -13.14 12.28 -1.02
N ALA A 90 -12.03 11.63 -0.62
CA ALA A 90 -11.61 11.48 0.78
C ALA A 90 -10.24 12.11 1.00
N TYR A 91 -9.90 12.33 2.25
CA TYR A 91 -8.61 12.87 2.65
C TYR A 91 -8.19 12.33 4.02
N ASP A 92 -6.88 12.20 4.20
CA ASP A 92 -6.29 11.77 5.46
C ASP A 92 -6.10 12.95 6.44
N VAL A 93 -5.44 12.68 7.57
CA VAL A 93 -5.23 13.64 8.65
C VAL A 93 -4.10 14.64 8.40
N ARG A 94 -3.40 14.53 7.27
CA ARG A 94 -2.23 15.38 6.97
C ARG A 94 -2.60 16.85 6.89
N ASN A 95 -1.60 17.68 7.19
CA ASN A 95 -1.73 19.13 7.03
C ASN A 95 -2.21 19.45 5.62
N ASN A 96 -3.13 20.39 5.49
CA ASN A 96 -3.76 20.86 4.25
C ASN A 96 -4.62 19.81 3.50
N SER A 97 -4.78 18.58 3.98
CA SER A 97 -5.56 17.56 3.25
C SER A 97 -7.00 17.95 3.06
N ARG A 98 -7.64 18.58 4.06
CA ARG A 98 -9.02 19.07 3.98
C ARG A 98 -9.16 20.21 2.98
N GLU A 99 -8.26 21.20 3.03
CA GLU A 99 -8.22 22.34 2.11
C GLU A 99 -7.96 21.87 0.67
N PHE A 100 -7.06 20.94 0.48
CA PHE A 100 -6.80 20.31 -0.81
C PHE A 100 -8.01 19.52 -1.32
N GLY A 101 -8.71 18.81 -0.42
CA GLY A 101 -9.96 18.11 -0.78
C GLY A 101 -11.03 19.07 -1.31
N LYS A 102 -11.23 20.22 -0.65
CA LYS A 102 -12.17 21.26 -1.12
C LYS A 102 -11.70 21.89 -2.43
N LEU A 103 -10.40 22.20 -2.57
CA LEU A 103 -9.82 22.70 -3.82
C LEU A 103 -10.08 21.76 -5.01
N VAL A 104 -9.85 20.47 -4.81
CA VAL A 104 -10.11 19.43 -5.83
C VAL A 104 -11.60 19.38 -6.17
N ALA A 105 -12.49 19.47 -5.17
CA ALA A 105 -13.92 19.54 -5.38
C ALA A 105 -14.32 20.78 -6.18
N ASP A 106 -13.71 21.94 -5.90
CA ASP A 106 -13.98 23.19 -6.62
C ASP A 106 -13.60 23.07 -8.11
N VAL A 107 -12.42 22.53 -8.42
CA VAL A 107 -12.01 22.33 -9.81
C VAL A 107 -12.93 21.36 -10.55
N LEU A 108 -13.33 20.24 -9.92
CA LEU A 108 -14.26 19.28 -10.53
C LEU A 108 -15.63 19.91 -10.78
N THR A 109 -16.19 20.60 -9.79
CA THR A 109 -17.53 21.20 -9.90
C THR A 109 -17.57 22.40 -10.86
N ALA A 110 -16.47 23.15 -10.99
CA ALA A 110 -16.29 24.18 -12.03
C ALA A 110 -16.33 23.59 -13.46
N ASN A 111 -16.08 22.30 -13.60
CA ASN A 111 -16.20 21.56 -14.86
C ASN A 111 -17.53 20.79 -14.98
N GLY A 112 -18.50 21.02 -14.07
CA GLY A 112 -19.83 20.40 -14.09
C GLY A 112 -19.87 18.95 -13.58
N ILE A 113 -18.83 18.50 -12.90
CA ILE A 113 -18.73 17.14 -12.31
C ILE A 113 -19.30 17.19 -10.89
N LYS A 114 -20.23 16.28 -10.56
CA LYS A 114 -20.75 16.13 -9.21
C LYS A 114 -19.69 15.51 -8.28
N VAL A 115 -19.65 15.98 -7.05
CA VAL A 115 -18.67 15.53 -6.05
C VAL A 115 -19.36 15.00 -4.81
N LEU A 116 -18.99 13.81 -4.37
CA LEU A 116 -19.26 13.30 -3.03
C LEU A 116 -18.02 13.56 -2.17
N LEU A 117 -18.07 14.55 -1.27
CA LEU A 117 -16.94 14.96 -0.43
C LEU A 117 -17.18 14.51 1.01
N PHE A 118 -16.24 13.75 1.56
CA PHE A 118 -16.30 13.41 2.98
C PHE A 118 -16.17 14.65 3.86
N LYS A 119 -17.03 14.75 4.89
CA LYS A 119 -17.06 15.89 5.84
C LYS A 119 -15.81 15.96 6.70
N ASP A 120 -15.17 14.81 6.94
CA ASP A 120 -14.00 14.66 7.80
C ASP A 120 -13.07 13.57 7.25
N HIS A 121 -11.92 13.34 7.90
CA HIS A 121 -10.92 12.36 7.50
C HIS A 121 -11.53 10.96 7.32
N ARG A 122 -11.22 10.29 6.22
CA ARG A 122 -11.64 8.89 5.98
C ARG A 122 -10.50 8.09 5.35
N PRO A 123 -10.45 6.77 5.66
CA PRO A 123 -9.41 5.90 5.14
C PRO A 123 -9.55 5.65 3.64
N THR A 124 -8.42 5.42 3.01
CA THR A 124 -8.32 5.09 1.58
C THR A 124 -9.26 3.95 1.14
N PRO A 125 -9.35 2.80 1.86
CA PRO A 125 -10.28 1.74 1.47
C PRO A 125 -11.75 2.15 1.52
N GLU A 126 -12.14 3.05 2.40
CA GLU A 126 -13.51 3.55 2.45
C GLU A 126 -13.85 4.40 1.21
N LEU A 127 -12.87 5.15 0.66
CA LEU A 127 -13.08 5.80 -0.64
C LEU A 127 -13.28 4.76 -1.75
N SER A 128 -12.41 3.74 -1.83
CA SER A 128 -12.54 2.67 -2.82
C SER A 128 -13.92 2.01 -2.77
N PHE A 129 -14.41 1.71 -1.56
CA PHE A 129 -15.75 1.21 -1.30
C PHE A 129 -16.82 2.21 -1.79
N THR A 130 -16.70 3.48 -1.42
CA THR A 130 -17.68 4.53 -1.76
C THR A 130 -17.81 4.72 -3.27
N VAL A 131 -16.70 4.68 -4.01
CA VAL A 131 -16.73 4.74 -5.49
C VAL A 131 -17.64 3.66 -6.06
N ARG A 132 -17.54 2.44 -5.54
CA ARG A 132 -18.35 1.29 -5.99
C ARG A 132 -19.79 1.36 -5.49
N ASP A 133 -20.01 1.60 -4.20
CA ASP A 133 -21.33 1.66 -3.55
C ASP A 133 -22.20 2.78 -4.15
N LYS A 134 -21.64 3.96 -4.31
CA LYS A 134 -22.34 5.13 -4.89
C LYS A 134 -22.28 5.17 -6.42
N LYS A 135 -21.64 4.18 -7.06
CA LYS A 135 -21.49 4.11 -8.52
C LYS A 135 -20.89 5.39 -9.10
N CYS A 136 -19.79 5.86 -8.49
CA CYS A 136 -19.05 7.01 -8.98
C CYS A 136 -18.23 6.63 -10.23
N ASN A 137 -17.96 7.63 -11.09
CA ASN A 137 -17.09 7.45 -12.25
C ASN A 137 -15.61 7.43 -11.88
N GLY A 138 -15.29 7.87 -10.66
CA GLY A 138 -13.95 7.82 -10.10
C GLY A 138 -13.89 8.30 -8.67
N GLY A 139 -12.69 8.30 -8.10
CA GLY A 139 -12.44 8.77 -6.75
C GLY A 139 -11.06 9.39 -6.60
N ILE A 140 -10.90 10.20 -5.57
CA ILE A 140 -9.63 10.87 -5.24
C ILE A 140 -9.39 10.76 -3.73
N VAL A 141 -8.15 10.41 -3.34
CA VAL A 141 -7.72 10.51 -1.94
C VAL A 141 -6.53 11.45 -1.82
N LEU A 142 -6.66 12.44 -0.93
CA LEU A 142 -5.55 13.33 -0.58
C LEU A 142 -4.77 12.67 0.57
N THR A 143 -3.63 12.10 0.28
CA THR A 143 -2.78 11.39 1.24
C THR A 143 -1.37 11.16 0.70
N ALA A 144 -0.40 11.10 1.61
CA ALA A 144 0.93 10.58 1.32
C ALA A 144 1.23 9.29 2.10
N SER A 145 0.17 8.54 2.54
CA SER A 145 0.30 7.31 3.32
C SER A 145 1.20 7.54 4.56
N HIS A 146 2.28 6.81 4.72
CA HIS A 146 3.20 6.87 5.86
C HIS A 146 4.41 7.81 5.68
N ASN A 147 4.43 8.65 4.63
CA ASN A 147 5.52 9.61 4.44
C ASN A 147 5.58 10.65 5.59
N PRO A 148 6.71 11.35 5.80
CA PRO A 148 6.85 12.41 6.80
C PRO A 148 5.78 13.53 6.70
N PRO A 149 5.60 14.35 7.76
CA PRO A 149 4.53 15.35 7.85
C PRO A 149 4.52 16.41 6.75
N GLU A 150 5.68 16.75 6.17
CA GLU A 150 5.82 17.73 5.11
C GLU A 150 5.29 17.25 3.75
N TYR A 151 5.01 15.95 3.61
CA TYR A 151 4.47 15.36 2.37
C TYR A 151 2.94 15.35 2.38
N ASN A 152 2.38 15.51 1.18
CA ASN A 152 1.01 15.14 0.88
C ASN A 152 0.94 14.53 -0.52
N GLY A 153 -0.23 14.10 -0.98
CA GLY A 153 -0.38 13.46 -2.27
C GLY A 153 -1.82 13.45 -2.77
N TYR A 154 -1.99 12.89 -3.96
CA TYR A 154 -3.21 12.86 -4.72
C TYR A 154 -3.29 11.50 -5.43
N LYS A 155 -4.05 10.54 -4.86
CA LYS A 155 -4.29 9.22 -5.46
C LYS A 155 -5.58 9.25 -6.28
N VAL A 156 -5.56 8.69 -7.49
CA VAL A 156 -6.72 8.63 -8.38
C VAL A 156 -7.24 7.21 -8.51
N TYR A 157 -8.55 7.04 -8.39
CA TYR A 157 -9.29 5.79 -8.50
C TYR A 157 -10.28 5.87 -9.66
N TRP A 158 -10.48 4.75 -10.35
CA TRP A 158 -11.44 4.66 -11.45
C TRP A 158 -12.80 4.13 -10.96
N ASN A 159 -13.76 3.99 -11.87
CA ASN A 159 -15.13 3.60 -11.55
C ASN A 159 -15.29 2.17 -10.97
N ASP A 160 -14.26 1.34 -11.06
CA ASP A 160 -14.20 0.03 -10.42
C ASP A 160 -13.74 0.08 -8.96
N GLY A 161 -13.37 1.26 -8.45
CA GLY A 161 -12.84 1.48 -7.11
C GLY A 161 -11.35 1.17 -6.94
N ALA A 162 -10.64 0.75 -8.01
CA ALA A 162 -9.20 0.55 -7.98
C ALA A 162 -8.43 1.80 -8.42
N GLN A 163 -7.18 1.92 -7.98
CA GLN A 163 -6.30 2.96 -8.52
C GLN A 163 -6.14 2.79 -10.03
N ILE A 164 -5.98 3.92 -10.73
CA ILE A 164 -5.81 3.96 -12.18
C ILE A 164 -4.59 3.13 -12.62
N VAL A 165 -4.77 2.44 -13.74
CA VAL A 165 -3.75 1.65 -14.46
C VAL A 165 -3.95 1.84 -15.96
N PRO A 166 -3.04 1.39 -16.83
CA PRO A 166 -3.24 1.46 -18.27
C PRO A 166 -4.61 0.94 -18.72
N PRO A 167 -5.28 1.63 -19.68
CA PRO A 167 -4.79 2.79 -20.45
C PRO A 167 -5.11 4.15 -19.81
N HIS A 168 -5.78 4.19 -18.66
CA HIS A 168 -6.29 5.43 -18.06
C HIS A 168 -5.18 6.31 -17.49
N ASP A 169 -4.18 5.74 -16.85
CA ASP A 169 -3.08 6.48 -16.23
C ASP A 169 -2.30 7.32 -17.26
N GLU A 170 -1.86 6.73 -18.36
CA GLU A 170 -1.13 7.44 -19.42
C GLU A 170 -1.99 8.54 -20.07
N ALA A 171 -3.28 8.26 -20.30
CA ALA A 171 -4.19 9.22 -20.91
C ALA A 171 -4.45 10.41 -19.97
N ILE A 172 -4.61 10.17 -18.66
CA ILE A 172 -4.75 11.25 -17.65
C ILE A 172 -3.45 12.06 -17.57
N ILE A 173 -2.29 11.41 -17.51
CA ILE A 173 -0.97 12.06 -17.50
C ILE A 173 -0.84 13.03 -18.68
N ASN A 174 -1.22 12.62 -19.88
CA ASN A 174 -1.18 13.47 -21.07
C ASN A 174 -2.10 14.70 -20.97
N GLU A 175 -3.32 14.54 -20.41
CA GLU A 175 -4.22 15.67 -20.17
C GLU A 175 -3.65 16.62 -19.11
N VAL A 176 -3.04 16.10 -18.04
CA VAL A 176 -2.41 16.91 -16.99
C VAL A 176 -1.28 17.76 -17.57
N TYR A 177 -0.34 17.16 -18.30
CA TYR A 177 0.78 17.90 -18.87
C TYR A 177 0.38 18.86 -20.01
N SER A 178 -0.75 18.65 -20.66
CA SER A 178 -1.30 19.58 -21.65
C SER A 178 -2.05 20.75 -21.05
N THR A 179 -2.46 20.66 -19.78
CA THR A 179 -3.20 21.69 -19.06
C THR A 179 -2.25 22.77 -18.54
N LYS A 180 -2.46 24.02 -18.91
CA LYS A 180 -1.71 25.15 -18.37
C LYS A 180 -2.32 25.68 -17.08
N PHE A 181 -1.54 26.37 -16.25
CA PHE A 181 -2.03 26.94 -14.98
C PHE A 181 -3.16 27.97 -15.19
N GLU A 182 -3.11 28.73 -16.28
CA GLU A 182 -4.16 29.69 -16.64
C GLU A 182 -5.50 29.04 -17.07
N ASP A 183 -5.48 27.77 -17.45
CA ASP A 183 -6.68 27.04 -17.91
C ASP A 183 -7.41 26.35 -16.75
N ILE A 184 -6.87 26.38 -15.54
CA ILE A 184 -7.47 25.76 -14.36
C ILE A 184 -8.68 26.57 -13.91
N LYS A 185 -9.82 25.91 -13.77
CA LYS A 185 -11.06 26.51 -13.28
C LYS A 185 -11.16 26.31 -11.76
N PHE A 186 -10.95 27.37 -11.00
CA PHE A 186 -11.03 27.32 -9.53
C PHE A 186 -12.38 27.74 -8.96
N ASP A 187 -13.26 28.33 -9.79
CA ASP A 187 -14.58 28.84 -9.37
C ASP A 187 -15.59 27.70 -9.26
N GLY A 188 -15.51 26.95 -8.14
CA GLY A 188 -16.36 25.81 -7.89
C GLY A 188 -17.84 26.12 -7.74
N ASN A 189 -18.67 25.10 -7.86
CA ASN A 189 -20.12 25.19 -7.64
C ASN A 189 -20.53 24.30 -6.47
N ASP A 190 -20.79 24.88 -5.31
CA ASP A 190 -21.15 24.14 -4.09
C ASP A 190 -22.46 23.35 -4.23
N ASP A 191 -23.37 23.73 -5.14
CA ASP A 191 -24.61 22.98 -5.42
C ASP A 191 -24.35 21.60 -6.02
N LEU A 192 -23.14 21.37 -6.54
CA LEU A 192 -22.68 20.08 -7.07
C LEU A 192 -21.89 19.26 -6.04
N ILE A 193 -21.74 19.74 -4.79
CA ILE A 193 -21.05 19.04 -3.71
C ILE A 193 -22.08 18.41 -2.77
N GLU A 194 -22.09 17.09 -2.72
CA GLU A 194 -22.80 16.32 -1.70
C GLU A 194 -21.82 15.95 -0.59
N TRP A 195 -22.13 16.37 0.64
CA TRP A 195 -21.33 16.05 1.82
C TRP A 195 -21.77 14.71 2.40
N ILE A 196 -20.85 13.74 2.46
CA ILE A 196 -21.06 12.42 3.01
C ILE A 196 -20.27 12.23 4.31
N GLY A 197 -20.62 11.25 5.15
CA GLY A 197 -20.01 11.03 6.47
C GLY A 197 -20.44 9.73 7.11
N GLU A 198 -20.89 9.79 8.37
CA GLU A 198 -21.14 8.63 9.21
C GLU A 198 -22.12 7.59 8.63
N GLU A 199 -23.07 7.99 7.81
CA GLU A 199 -23.95 7.04 7.13
C GLU A 199 -23.16 6.13 6.17
N GLN A 200 -22.13 6.66 5.53
CA GLN A 200 -21.25 5.90 4.64
C GLN A 200 -20.29 5.02 5.42
N ASP A 201 -19.79 5.52 6.58
CA ASP A 201 -18.96 4.72 7.51
C ASP A 201 -19.70 3.44 7.92
N GLU A 202 -20.99 3.52 8.29
CA GLU A 202 -21.76 2.36 8.75
C GLU A 202 -21.92 1.30 7.65
N VAL A 203 -22.19 1.73 6.40
CA VAL A 203 -22.31 0.80 5.27
C VAL A 203 -20.96 0.13 4.97
N TYR A 204 -19.87 0.89 5.01
CA TYR A 204 -18.53 0.36 4.82
C TYR A 204 -18.13 -0.62 5.94
N ILE A 205 -18.38 -0.28 7.22
CA ILE A 205 -18.11 -1.14 8.36
C ILE A 205 -18.91 -2.45 8.27
N ASP A 206 -20.16 -2.40 7.84
CA ASP A 206 -20.97 -3.60 7.65
C ASP A 206 -20.38 -4.51 6.56
N ALA A 207 -19.95 -3.93 5.45
CA ALA A 207 -19.28 -4.67 4.39
C ALA A 207 -17.94 -5.29 4.87
N CYS A 208 -17.14 -4.56 5.67
CA CYS A 208 -15.94 -5.10 6.28
C CYS A 208 -16.23 -6.32 7.15
N ILE A 209 -17.26 -6.24 8.03
CA ILE A 209 -17.63 -7.34 8.94
C ILE A 209 -18.15 -8.53 8.13
N GLU A 210 -19.01 -8.32 7.14
CA GLU A 210 -19.59 -9.37 6.31
C GLU A 210 -18.52 -10.17 5.55
N ASN A 211 -17.51 -9.48 5.02
CA ASN A 211 -16.46 -10.12 4.22
C ASN A 211 -15.31 -10.70 5.07
N SER A 212 -15.22 -10.34 6.36
CA SER A 212 -14.09 -10.68 7.22
C SER A 212 -14.46 -11.54 8.43
N THR A 213 -15.72 -11.95 8.55
CA THR A 213 -16.19 -12.79 9.66
C THR A 213 -16.62 -14.17 9.17
N TYR A 214 -16.00 -15.20 9.73
CA TYR A 214 -16.29 -16.61 9.43
C TYR A 214 -16.81 -17.36 10.65
N GLN A 215 -16.38 -16.95 11.84
CA GLN A 215 -16.73 -17.59 13.11
C GLN A 215 -16.98 -16.55 14.22
N ASN A 216 -17.67 -16.97 15.29
CA ASN A 216 -17.94 -16.13 16.46
C ASN A 216 -17.32 -16.69 17.75
N VAL A 217 -16.22 -17.45 17.65
CA VAL A 217 -15.61 -18.13 18.78
C VAL A 217 -14.61 -17.21 19.49
N GLY A 218 -14.76 -17.08 20.81
CA GLY A 218 -13.75 -16.45 21.67
C GLY A 218 -13.68 -14.92 21.64
N LYS A 219 -14.47 -14.22 20.81
CA LYS A 219 -14.40 -12.77 20.60
C LYS A 219 -14.50 -11.94 21.88
N GLU A 220 -15.35 -12.34 22.86
CA GLU A 220 -15.51 -11.61 24.13
C GLU A 220 -14.32 -11.76 25.09
N ASN A 221 -13.44 -12.73 24.87
CA ASN A 221 -12.30 -13.03 25.71
C ASN A 221 -10.96 -12.52 25.14
N LEU A 222 -10.94 -12.07 23.89
CA LEU A 222 -9.75 -11.53 23.27
C LEU A 222 -9.44 -10.13 23.81
N ASN A 223 -8.22 -9.93 24.32
CA ASN A 223 -7.70 -8.62 24.71
C ASN A 223 -6.95 -7.99 23.54
N ILE A 224 -7.46 -6.87 23.03
CA ILE A 224 -6.94 -6.17 21.86
C ILE A 224 -6.36 -4.84 22.30
N VAL A 225 -5.17 -4.49 21.81
CA VAL A 225 -4.66 -3.11 21.81
C VAL A 225 -4.70 -2.58 20.39
N PHE A 226 -5.24 -1.38 20.21
CA PHE A 226 -5.33 -0.73 18.90
C PHE A 226 -4.78 0.69 18.93
N THR A 227 -4.07 1.05 17.85
CA THR A 227 -3.65 2.42 17.55
C THR A 227 -3.88 2.76 16.08
N SER A 228 -4.41 3.97 15.83
CA SER A 228 -4.48 4.54 14.47
C SER A 228 -3.19 5.28 14.06
N ILE A 229 -2.20 5.36 14.94
CA ILE A 229 -0.97 6.15 14.75
C ILE A 229 -1.30 7.57 14.24
N HIS A 230 -2.22 8.25 14.93
CA HIS A 230 -2.79 9.56 14.55
C HIS A 230 -3.56 9.59 13.22
N GLY A 231 -3.76 8.44 12.55
CA GLY A 231 -4.38 8.32 11.22
C GLY A 231 -5.90 8.25 11.24
N THR A 232 -6.49 7.99 10.07
CA THR A 232 -7.93 8.06 9.80
C THR A 232 -8.77 6.96 10.43
N THR A 233 -8.18 5.81 10.74
CA THR A 233 -8.89 4.61 11.21
C THR A 233 -9.50 4.74 12.60
N TYR A 234 -9.22 5.84 13.32
CA TYR A 234 -9.93 6.17 14.57
C TYR A 234 -11.45 6.26 14.37
N THR A 235 -11.90 6.58 13.16
CA THR A 235 -13.32 6.70 12.80
C THR A 235 -14.02 5.36 12.63
N THR A 236 -13.32 4.35 12.08
CA THR A 236 -13.91 3.11 11.59
C THR A 236 -13.57 1.89 12.46
N VAL A 237 -12.29 1.67 12.77
CA VAL A 237 -11.82 0.42 13.40
C VAL A 237 -12.42 0.16 14.79
N PRO A 238 -12.48 1.12 15.73
CA PRO A 238 -13.10 0.88 17.03
C PRO A 238 -14.60 0.53 16.93
N LYS A 239 -15.31 1.13 15.96
CA LYS A 239 -16.73 0.84 15.68
C LYS A 239 -16.86 -0.57 15.10
N ALA A 240 -16.04 -0.92 14.09
CA ALA A 240 -16.03 -2.21 13.43
C ALA A 240 -15.78 -3.36 14.43
N LEU A 241 -14.75 -3.24 15.28
CA LEU A 241 -14.43 -4.24 16.29
C LEU A 241 -15.57 -4.43 17.29
N LYS A 242 -16.16 -3.34 17.80
CA LYS A 242 -17.32 -3.42 18.71
C LYS A 242 -18.51 -4.09 18.05
N LYS A 243 -18.84 -3.70 16.80
CA LYS A 243 -19.96 -4.24 16.03
C LYS A 243 -19.74 -5.72 15.66
N ALA A 244 -18.48 -6.13 15.43
CA ALA A 244 -18.09 -7.52 15.22
C ALA A 244 -18.13 -8.39 16.48
N GLY A 245 -18.40 -7.81 17.68
CA GLY A 245 -18.59 -8.54 18.94
C GLY A 245 -17.38 -8.58 19.87
N PHE A 246 -16.30 -7.86 19.58
CA PHE A 246 -15.16 -7.73 20.48
C PHE A 246 -15.46 -6.75 21.62
N LYS A 247 -15.15 -7.13 22.88
CA LYS A 247 -15.53 -6.35 24.07
C LYS A 247 -14.35 -5.71 24.80
N LYS A 248 -13.15 -6.27 24.65
CA LYS A 248 -11.96 -5.84 25.38
C LYS A 248 -10.98 -5.20 24.41
N ILE A 249 -11.12 -3.88 24.22
CA ILE A 249 -10.35 -3.10 23.27
C ILE A 249 -9.72 -1.93 24.05
N ASP A 250 -8.41 -1.97 24.23
CA ASP A 250 -7.63 -0.89 24.80
C ASP A 250 -7.07 -0.03 23.66
N LEU A 251 -7.31 1.28 23.72
CA LEU A 251 -6.88 2.23 22.72
C LEU A 251 -5.64 2.99 23.22
N VAL A 252 -4.65 3.18 22.37
CA VAL A 252 -3.53 4.09 22.64
C VAL A 252 -4.06 5.53 22.51
N THR A 253 -4.54 6.09 23.60
CA THR A 253 -5.35 7.31 23.64
C THR A 253 -4.69 8.49 22.92
N GLU A 254 -3.39 8.67 23.10
CA GLU A 254 -2.62 9.75 22.49
C GLU A 254 -2.59 9.61 20.95
N GLN A 255 -2.44 8.39 20.47
CA GLN A 255 -2.35 8.09 19.03
C GLN A 255 -3.73 7.98 18.35
N MET A 256 -4.82 8.00 19.12
CA MET A 256 -6.19 8.09 18.57
C MET A 256 -6.60 9.53 18.24
N ILE A 257 -5.79 10.52 18.60
CA ILE A 257 -6.00 11.93 18.23
C ILE A 257 -5.45 12.15 16.81
N PRO A 258 -6.30 12.49 15.82
CA PRO A 258 -5.83 12.70 14.45
C PRO A 258 -4.88 13.89 14.37
N SER A 259 -3.73 13.72 13.73
CA SER A 259 -2.72 14.78 13.59
C SER A 259 -1.81 14.55 12.39
N GLY A 260 -1.73 15.53 11.50
CA GLY A 260 -0.80 15.51 10.37
C GLY A 260 0.68 15.67 10.75
N ASN A 261 0.96 16.00 12.01
CA ASN A 261 2.32 16.13 12.52
C ASN A 261 2.84 14.84 13.19
N PHE A 262 1.99 13.83 13.41
CA PHE A 262 2.34 12.53 14.01
C PHE A 262 3.22 12.64 15.27
N PRO A 263 2.81 13.39 16.31
CA PRO A 263 3.70 13.88 17.38
C PRO A 263 4.33 12.80 18.28
N THR A 264 3.90 11.55 18.19
CA THR A 264 4.42 10.45 19.03
C THR A 264 5.33 9.49 18.27
N VAL A 265 5.57 9.71 16.96
CA VAL A 265 6.38 8.84 16.12
C VAL A 265 7.20 9.65 15.12
N ASP A 266 8.40 9.19 14.79
CA ASP A 266 9.22 9.79 13.74
C ASP A 266 8.69 9.42 12.33
N SER A 267 8.12 8.22 12.22
CA SER A 267 7.51 7.70 10.99
C SER A 267 6.19 7.00 11.34
N PRO A 268 5.05 7.40 10.75
CA PRO A 268 3.76 6.78 11.02
C PRO A 268 3.56 5.48 10.21
N ASN A 269 4.60 4.64 10.14
CA ASN A 269 4.61 3.41 9.36
C ASN A 269 4.50 2.18 10.27
N PRO A 270 3.38 1.42 10.25
CA PRO A 270 3.20 0.25 11.11
C PRO A 270 4.14 -0.93 10.78
N GLU A 271 4.94 -0.84 9.71
CA GLU A 271 6.04 -1.77 9.43
C GLU A 271 7.20 -1.61 10.39
N GLU A 272 7.32 -0.43 11.02
CA GLU A 272 8.42 -0.05 11.90
C GLU A 272 8.05 -0.33 13.35
N PRO A 273 8.83 -1.14 14.10
CA PRO A 273 8.53 -1.42 15.51
C PRO A 273 8.37 -0.16 16.38
N ALA A 274 9.15 0.89 16.09
CA ALA A 274 9.07 2.16 16.80
C ALA A 274 7.69 2.85 16.69
N ALA A 275 7.00 2.68 15.57
CA ALA A 275 5.65 3.23 15.38
C ALA A 275 4.59 2.55 16.27
N LEU A 276 4.83 1.30 16.65
CA LEU A 276 3.94 0.49 17.49
C LEU A 276 4.42 0.38 18.96
N GLU A 277 5.52 1.04 19.35
CA GLU A 277 6.12 0.90 20.67
C GLU A 277 5.12 1.20 21.79
N MET A 278 4.40 2.32 21.72
CA MET A 278 3.37 2.68 22.71
C MET A 278 2.27 1.62 22.82
N ALA A 279 1.85 1.05 21.69
CA ALA A 279 0.83 0.01 21.66
C ALA A 279 1.36 -1.32 22.24
N MET A 280 2.60 -1.68 21.91
CA MET A 280 3.25 -2.89 22.45
C MET A 280 3.50 -2.75 23.96
N ASP A 281 3.84 -1.57 24.47
CA ASP A 281 3.99 -1.33 25.91
C ASP A 281 2.65 -1.37 26.62
N LEU A 282 1.59 -0.78 26.06
CA LEU A 282 0.24 -0.91 26.60
C LEU A 282 -0.19 -2.38 26.65
N ALA A 283 0.16 -3.17 25.64
CA ALA A 283 -0.17 -4.59 25.60
C ALA A 283 0.53 -5.43 26.69
N LYS A 284 1.74 -5.05 27.11
CA LYS A 284 2.42 -5.66 28.26
C LYS A 284 1.66 -5.37 29.57
N ILE A 285 1.16 -4.14 29.72
CA ILE A 285 0.42 -3.70 30.93
C ILE A 285 -0.95 -4.36 31.01
N THR A 286 -1.69 -4.40 29.88
CA THR A 286 -3.08 -4.92 29.82
C THR A 286 -3.14 -6.43 29.57
N ASN A 287 -1.98 -7.06 29.44
CA ASN A 287 -1.87 -8.48 29.05
C ASN A 287 -2.66 -8.80 27.78
N ALA A 288 -2.49 -7.96 26.74
CA ALA A 288 -3.17 -8.16 25.48
C ALA A 288 -2.69 -9.40 24.72
N ASP A 289 -3.57 -9.95 23.92
CA ASP A 289 -3.31 -11.12 23.05
C ASP A 289 -2.78 -10.68 21.68
N ILE A 290 -3.24 -9.50 21.21
CA ILE A 290 -2.92 -8.92 19.91
C ILE A 290 -2.81 -7.41 20.01
N VAL A 291 -1.82 -6.87 19.31
CA VAL A 291 -1.62 -5.43 19.07
C VAL A 291 -1.83 -5.13 17.60
N ILE A 292 -2.53 -4.06 17.31
CA ILE A 292 -2.84 -3.64 15.94
C ILE A 292 -2.57 -2.16 15.77
N GLY A 293 -1.89 -1.80 14.68
CA GLY A 293 -1.71 -0.43 14.25
C GLY A 293 -1.92 -0.24 12.75
N THR A 294 -2.35 0.95 12.35
CA THR A 294 -2.57 1.30 10.94
C THR A 294 -1.77 2.53 10.56
N ASP A 295 -1.43 2.66 9.28
CA ASP A 295 -0.86 3.88 8.75
C ASP A 295 -1.89 5.02 8.63
N PRO A 296 -1.48 6.26 8.34
CA PRO A 296 -2.38 7.42 8.38
C PRO A 296 -3.60 7.35 7.48
N ASP A 297 -3.51 6.77 6.30
CA ASP A 297 -4.63 6.63 5.38
C ASP A 297 -5.32 5.26 5.48
N GLY A 298 -4.94 4.43 6.46
CA GLY A 298 -5.67 3.23 6.85
C GLY A 298 -5.68 2.12 5.81
N ASP A 299 -4.68 2.08 4.92
CA ASP A 299 -4.58 1.03 3.92
C ASP A 299 -3.59 -0.09 4.33
N ARG A 300 -2.78 0.10 5.39
CA ARG A 300 -1.83 -0.88 5.93
C ARG A 300 -2.14 -1.24 7.37
N LEU A 301 -1.69 -2.42 7.77
CA LEU A 301 -2.01 -3.05 9.04
C LEU A 301 -0.77 -3.73 9.64
N GLY A 302 -0.26 -3.21 10.75
CA GLY A 302 0.75 -3.87 11.58
C GLY A 302 0.10 -4.74 12.66
N ILE A 303 0.58 -5.96 12.81
CA ILE A 303 0.10 -6.92 13.83
C ILE A 303 1.27 -7.38 14.68
N ALA A 304 1.17 -7.21 16.01
CA ALA A 304 2.06 -7.88 16.94
C ALA A 304 1.29 -8.84 17.85
N VAL A 305 1.89 -10.00 18.11
CA VAL A 305 1.27 -11.10 18.87
C VAL A 305 2.27 -11.71 19.85
N ARG A 306 1.80 -12.53 20.77
CA ARG A 306 2.69 -13.26 21.68
C ARG A 306 3.42 -14.37 20.96
N ASN A 307 4.75 -14.29 20.98
CA ASN A 307 5.65 -15.31 20.45
C ASN A 307 5.76 -16.54 21.40
N LEU A 308 6.65 -17.48 21.11
CA LEU A 308 6.87 -18.69 21.89
C LEU A 308 7.42 -18.45 23.31
N ASP A 309 7.97 -17.26 23.58
CA ASP A 309 8.47 -16.87 24.90
C ASP A 309 7.44 -16.02 25.66
N GLY A 310 6.27 -15.79 25.08
CA GLY A 310 5.19 -14.97 25.64
C GLY A 310 5.38 -13.46 25.46
N GLU A 311 6.42 -13.05 24.75
CA GLU A 311 6.70 -11.63 24.44
C GLU A 311 5.86 -11.15 23.26
N ILE A 312 5.51 -9.86 23.26
CA ILE A 312 4.83 -9.24 22.12
C ILE A 312 5.85 -8.99 21.01
N GLN A 313 5.60 -9.61 19.86
CA GLN A 313 6.46 -9.56 18.68
C GLN A 313 5.69 -9.10 17.45
N LEU A 314 6.21 -8.10 16.73
CA LEU A 314 5.68 -7.65 15.45
C LEU A 314 5.92 -8.73 14.39
N LEU A 315 4.86 -9.10 13.68
CA LEU A 315 4.93 -9.95 12.50
C LEU A 315 5.28 -9.10 11.27
N ASN A 316 6.06 -9.62 10.34
CA ASN A 316 6.24 -8.94 9.06
C ASN A 316 5.01 -9.13 8.15
N GLY A 317 4.93 -8.35 7.05
CA GLY A 317 3.77 -8.38 6.15
C GLY A 317 3.53 -9.75 5.51
N ASN A 318 4.58 -10.49 5.17
CA ASN A 318 4.44 -11.84 4.63
C ASN A 318 3.84 -12.81 5.67
N GLN A 319 4.29 -12.74 6.93
CA GLN A 319 3.77 -13.55 8.03
C GLN A 319 2.29 -13.23 8.32
N CYS A 320 1.96 -11.93 8.40
CA CYS A 320 0.58 -11.50 8.57
C CYS A 320 -0.32 -12.05 7.46
N ASN A 321 0.06 -11.81 6.23
CA ASN A 321 -0.71 -12.21 5.06
C ASN A 321 -0.80 -13.75 4.92
N THR A 322 0.24 -14.48 5.32
CA THR A 322 0.24 -15.96 5.39
C THR A 322 -0.88 -16.45 6.31
N ILE A 323 -0.94 -15.93 7.53
CA ILE A 323 -1.98 -16.31 8.51
C ILE A 323 -3.37 -15.98 7.98
N LEU A 324 -3.57 -14.74 7.49
CA LEU A 324 -4.87 -14.28 7.00
C LEU A 324 -5.34 -15.13 5.81
N THR A 325 -4.47 -15.33 4.82
CA THR A 325 -4.78 -16.11 3.60
C THR A 325 -5.09 -17.57 3.92
N TYR A 326 -4.24 -18.21 4.73
CA TYR A 326 -4.43 -19.61 5.08
C TYR A 326 -5.75 -19.84 5.83
N TYR A 327 -6.08 -18.95 6.80
CA TYR A 327 -7.32 -19.04 7.55
C TYR A 327 -8.55 -18.90 6.64
N ILE A 328 -8.58 -17.88 5.77
CA ILE A 328 -9.69 -17.68 4.83
C ILE A 328 -9.88 -18.91 3.95
N LEU A 329 -8.81 -19.43 3.34
CA LEU A 329 -8.91 -20.58 2.45
C LEU A 329 -9.37 -21.85 3.19
N ASN A 330 -8.94 -22.03 4.45
CA ASN A 330 -9.40 -23.13 5.28
C ASN A 330 -10.89 -23.02 5.60
N GLU A 331 -11.38 -21.83 5.93
CA GLU A 331 -12.81 -21.59 6.16
C GLU A 331 -13.65 -21.74 4.88
N TRP A 332 -13.16 -21.27 3.75
CA TRP A 332 -13.80 -21.46 2.44
C TRP A 332 -13.90 -22.96 2.08
N ARG A 333 -12.84 -23.74 2.33
CA ARG A 333 -12.85 -25.18 2.12
C ARG A 333 -13.85 -25.89 3.00
N LYS A 334 -13.93 -25.54 4.31
CA LYS A 334 -14.91 -26.11 5.25
C LYS A 334 -16.36 -25.80 4.84
N GLN A 335 -16.57 -24.63 4.23
CA GLN A 335 -17.89 -24.19 3.74
C GLN A 335 -18.17 -24.67 2.31
N GLU A 336 -17.33 -25.48 1.72
CA GLU A 336 -17.44 -26.01 0.34
C GLU A 336 -17.59 -24.91 -0.73
N ARG A 337 -16.94 -23.74 -0.48
CA ARG A 337 -17.00 -22.56 -1.36
C ARG A 337 -15.94 -22.57 -2.48
N ILE A 338 -14.97 -23.49 -2.43
CA ILE A 338 -13.90 -23.61 -3.44
C ILE A 338 -14.41 -24.50 -4.56
N THR A 339 -14.62 -23.93 -5.75
CA THR A 339 -15.21 -24.61 -6.93
C THR A 339 -14.22 -24.77 -8.09
N GLY A 340 -13.01 -24.22 -7.95
CA GLY A 340 -11.95 -24.25 -8.97
C GLY A 340 -11.93 -23.02 -9.88
N LYS A 341 -12.73 -21.98 -9.55
CA LYS A 341 -12.74 -20.67 -10.24
C LYS A 341 -12.24 -19.53 -9.36
N GLU A 342 -11.75 -19.86 -8.20
CA GLU A 342 -11.28 -18.91 -7.22
C GLU A 342 -9.80 -18.65 -7.38
N PHE A 343 -9.38 -17.42 -7.00
CA PHE A 343 -7.96 -17.06 -6.95
C PHE A 343 -7.64 -16.14 -5.77
N ILE A 344 -6.38 -16.18 -5.35
CA ILE A 344 -5.77 -15.20 -4.46
C ILE A 344 -4.80 -14.32 -5.23
N GLY A 345 -4.62 -13.07 -4.78
CA GLY A 345 -3.73 -12.09 -5.40
C GLY A 345 -2.45 -11.86 -4.59
N SER A 346 -1.31 -11.73 -5.28
CA SER A 346 -0.01 -11.41 -4.68
C SER A 346 0.81 -10.53 -5.61
N THR A 347 2.03 -10.16 -5.21
CA THR A 347 2.98 -9.44 -6.05
C THR A 347 4.25 -10.24 -6.30
N ILE A 348 4.99 -9.90 -7.36
CA ILE A 348 6.25 -10.59 -7.71
C ILE A 348 7.34 -10.48 -6.64
N VAL A 349 7.23 -9.53 -5.69
CA VAL A 349 8.22 -9.32 -4.61
C VAL A 349 7.75 -9.92 -3.28
N THR A 350 6.49 -10.29 -3.18
CA THR A 350 5.90 -10.96 -2.01
C THR A 350 6.40 -12.41 -1.91
N SER A 351 6.35 -13.01 -0.74
CA SER A 351 6.79 -14.39 -0.48
C SER A 351 6.08 -15.41 -1.37
N ASP A 352 6.80 -16.41 -1.85
CA ASP A 352 6.22 -17.47 -2.68
C ASP A 352 5.39 -18.49 -1.87
N ILE A 353 5.34 -18.39 -0.55
CA ILE A 353 4.45 -19.18 0.31
C ILE A 353 2.98 -19.13 -0.15
N PHE A 354 2.56 -18.01 -0.77
CA PHE A 354 1.21 -17.85 -1.29
C PHE A 354 0.89 -18.84 -2.41
N PHE A 355 1.88 -19.20 -3.24
CA PHE A 355 1.72 -20.24 -4.27
C PHE A 355 1.57 -21.62 -3.63
N ASP A 356 2.38 -21.94 -2.60
CA ASP A 356 2.31 -23.21 -1.89
C ASP A 356 0.97 -23.35 -1.14
N ILE A 357 0.49 -22.28 -0.49
CA ILE A 357 -0.83 -22.24 0.15
C ILE A 357 -1.93 -22.45 -0.90
N ALA A 358 -1.90 -21.70 -1.99
CA ALA A 358 -2.92 -21.79 -3.04
C ALA A 358 -2.98 -23.22 -3.62
N GLN A 359 -1.82 -23.82 -3.91
CA GLN A 359 -1.73 -25.19 -4.39
C GLN A 359 -2.36 -26.19 -3.40
N LYS A 360 -2.08 -26.05 -2.10
CA LYS A 360 -2.64 -26.88 -1.04
C LYS A 360 -4.17 -26.87 -1.00
N PHE A 361 -4.76 -25.72 -1.28
CA PHE A 361 -6.23 -25.55 -1.28
C PHE A 361 -6.88 -25.75 -2.65
N GLY A 362 -6.12 -25.98 -3.72
CA GLY A 362 -6.64 -26.13 -5.08
C GLY A 362 -7.16 -24.81 -5.66
N VAL A 363 -6.59 -23.67 -5.24
CA VAL A 363 -6.91 -22.31 -5.68
C VAL A 363 -5.76 -21.77 -6.51
N GLN A 364 -6.02 -20.86 -7.45
CA GLN A 364 -4.96 -20.19 -8.20
C GLN A 364 -4.34 -19.07 -7.35
N CYS A 365 -3.02 -18.91 -7.44
CA CYS A 365 -2.34 -17.69 -6.98
C CYS A 365 -1.93 -16.89 -8.22
N LYS A 366 -2.47 -15.67 -8.36
CA LYS A 366 -2.09 -14.72 -9.42
C LYS A 366 -1.14 -13.68 -8.84
N SER A 367 -0.04 -13.41 -9.56
CA SER A 367 0.97 -12.45 -9.14
C SER A 367 1.09 -11.32 -10.15
N GLY A 368 1.17 -10.08 -9.66
CA GLY A 368 1.36 -8.87 -10.46
C GLY A 368 2.61 -8.09 -10.08
N LEU A 369 2.84 -6.96 -10.74
CA LEU A 369 3.86 -6.03 -10.32
C LEU A 369 3.59 -5.51 -8.90
N THR A 370 4.60 -4.91 -8.27
CA THR A 370 4.45 -4.25 -6.97
C THR A 370 3.45 -3.10 -7.05
N GLY A 371 2.58 -3.03 -6.07
CA GLY A 371 1.52 -2.05 -5.95
C GLY A 371 0.14 -2.67 -6.09
N PHE A 372 -0.70 -2.43 -5.10
CA PHE A 372 -2.01 -3.08 -4.95
C PHE A 372 -2.96 -2.84 -6.13
N LYS A 373 -2.75 -1.75 -6.89
CA LYS A 373 -3.46 -1.47 -8.15
C LYS A 373 -3.41 -2.62 -9.16
N TRP A 374 -2.34 -3.43 -9.14
CA TRP A 374 -2.22 -4.60 -10.01
C TRP A 374 -3.11 -5.75 -9.53
N ILE A 375 -3.30 -5.90 -8.21
CA ILE A 375 -4.30 -6.83 -7.66
C ILE A 375 -5.70 -6.36 -8.05
N GLY A 376 -6.01 -5.06 -7.89
CA GLY A 376 -7.27 -4.47 -8.37
C GLY A 376 -7.51 -4.73 -9.86
N LYS A 377 -6.47 -4.57 -10.69
CA LYS A 377 -6.53 -4.90 -12.13
C LYS A 377 -6.83 -6.38 -12.39
N MET A 378 -6.17 -7.29 -11.67
CA MET A 378 -6.43 -8.74 -11.81
C MET A 378 -7.90 -9.07 -11.53
N ILE A 379 -8.48 -8.47 -10.51
CA ILE A 379 -9.89 -8.66 -10.15
C ILE A 379 -10.79 -8.17 -11.30
N ARG A 380 -10.55 -6.94 -11.79
CA ARG A 380 -11.32 -6.33 -12.88
C ARG A 380 -11.26 -7.16 -14.17
N ASP A 381 -10.07 -7.65 -14.53
CA ASP A 381 -9.86 -8.36 -15.81
C ASP A 381 -10.62 -9.70 -15.86
N VAL A 382 -10.98 -10.27 -14.72
CA VAL A 382 -11.70 -11.56 -14.62
C VAL A 382 -13.08 -11.43 -13.96
N GLU A 383 -13.57 -10.22 -13.78
CA GLU A 383 -14.86 -9.95 -13.14
C GLU A 383 -16.00 -10.71 -13.85
N GLY A 384 -16.83 -11.40 -13.06
CA GLY A 384 -17.90 -12.27 -13.57
C GLY A 384 -17.45 -13.63 -14.13
N LYS A 385 -16.15 -13.91 -14.21
CA LYS A 385 -15.60 -15.19 -14.71
C LYS A 385 -14.92 -16.00 -13.61
N GLU A 386 -14.12 -15.32 -12.79
CA GLU A 386 -13.41 -15.90 -11.65
C GLU A 386 -13.74 -15.11 -10.39
N LYS A 387 -13.51 -15.72 -9.22
CA LYS A 387 -13.81 -15.11 -7.94
C LYS A 387 -12.55 -14.86 -7.14
N PHE A 388 -12.30 -13.59 -6.82
CA PHE A 388 -11.24 -13.20 -5.89
C PHE A 388 -11.63 -13.55 -4.45
N ILE A 389 -10.71 -14.15 -3.70
CA ILE A 389 -10.91 -14.48 -2.29
C ILE A 389 -10.25 -13.45 -1.40
N CYS A 390 -8.94 -13.26 -1.55
CA CYS A 390 -8.12 -12.32 -0.79
C CYS A 390 -6.79 -12.08 -1.51
N GLY A 391 -6.04 -11.09 -1.05
CA GLY A 391 -4.70 -10.85 -1.55
C GLY A 391 -3.92 -9.86 -0.70
N GLY A 392 -2.61 -9.89 -0.84
CA GLY A 392 -1.74 -9.05 -0.03
C GLY A 392 -0.39 -8.73 -0.66
N GLU A 393 0.25 -7.73 -0.08
CA GLU A 393 1.62 -7.31 -0.38
C GLU A 393 2.49 -7.45 0.87
N GLU A 394 3.78 -7.73 0.69
CA GLU A 394 4.77 -7.82 1.76
C GLU A 394 4.87 -6.55 2.62
N SER A 395 4.42 -5.42 2.06
CA SER A 395 4.41 -4.12 2.71
C SER A 395 3.15 -3.86 3.53
N PHE A 396 2.70 -4.87 4.29
CA PHE A 396 1.60 -4.78 5.27
C PHE A 396 0.23 -4.43 4.69
N GLY A 397 0.05 -4.59 3.39
CA GLY A 397 -1.24 -4.44 2.72
C GLY A 397 -1.97 -5.76 2.56
N PHE A 398 -3.26 -5.80 2.88
CA PHE A 398 -4.13 -6.95 2.68
C PHE A 398 -5.56 -6.52 2.33
N MET A 399 -6.26 -7.39 1.63
CA MET A 399 -7.66 -7.20 1.28
C MET A 399 -8.39 -8.54 1.30
N THR A 400 -9.55 -8.60 1.94
CA THR A 400 -10.44 -9.77 1.94
C THR A 400 -11.70 -9.48 1.12
N GLY A 401 -12.05 -10.39 0.21
CA GLY A 401 -13.16 -10.15 -0.73
C GLY A 401 -12.86 -9.06 -1.75
N ASP A 402 -13.86 -8.69 -2.53
CA ASP A 402 -13.74 -7.72 -3.63
C ASP A 402 -14.67 -6.51 -3.49
N PHE A 403 -15.20 -6.27 -2.29
CA PHE A 403 -16.06 -5.12 -2.00
C PHE A 403 -15.31 -3.78 -2.06
N VAL A 404 -14.02 -3.78 -1.79
CA VAL A 404 -13.04 -2.72 -2.08
C VAL A 404 -12.10 -3.17 -3.20
N ARG A 405 -11.25 -2.27 -3.70
CA ARG A 405 -10.25 -2.58 -4.74
C ARG A 405 -8.86 -2.00 -4.43
N ASP A 406 -8.63 -1.69 -3.17
CA ASP A 406 -7.33 -1.35 -2.60
C ASP A 406 -7.18 -2.06 -1.26
N LYS A 407 -5.99 -2.02 -0.66
CA LYS A 407 -5.70 -2.55 0.67
C LYS A 407 -6.71 -2.02 1.68
N ASP A 408 -7.22 -2.91 2.51
CA ASP A 408 -8.23 -2.58 3.52
C ASP A 408 -7.80 -3.02 4.91
N SER A 409 -7.36 -2.07 5.73
CA SER A 409 -7.00 -2.39 7.09
C SER A 409 -8.23 -2.70 7.97
N CYS A 410 -9.37 -2.07 7.75
CA CYS A 410 -10.55 -2.24 8.60
C CYS A 410 -11.07 -3.69 8.56
N GLY A 411 -11.33 -4.23 7.38
CA GLY A 411 -11.75 -5.62 7.22
C GLY A 411 -10.65 -6.60 7.65
N SER A 412 -9.40 -6.31 7.30
CA SER A 412 -8.26 -7.15 7.70
C SER A 412 -8.05 -7.20 9.21
N ILE A 413 -8.33 -6.12 9.95
CA ILE A 413 -8.29 -6.07 11.42
C ILE A 413 -9.39 -6.94 12.03
N VAL A 414 -10.62 -6.86 11.52
CA VAL A 414 -11.72 -7.71 11.98
C VAL A 414 -11.34 -9.17 11.82
N LEU A 415 -10.79 -9.55 10.67
CA LEU A 415 -10.30 -10.90 10.39
C LEU A 415 -9.16 -11.31 11.32
N ALA A 416 -8.14 -10.47 11.50
CA ALA A 416 -7.00 -10.78 12.36
C ALA A 416 -7.42 -11.00 13.81
N CYS A 417 -8.34 -10.16 14.33
CA CYS A 417 -8.89 -10.34 15.66
C CYS A 417 -9.75 -11.62 15.78
N GLU A 418 -10.50 -11.98 14.73
CA GLU A 418 -11.22 -13.26 14.71
C GLU A 418 -10.25 -14.44 14.79
N ILE A 419 -9.19 -14.43 14.01
CA ILE A 419 -8.16 -15.49 14.03
C ILE A 419 -7.50 -15.58 15.41
N ALA A 420 -7.12 -14.44 16.00
CA ALA A 420 -6.53 -14.40 17.33
C ALA A 420 -7.49 -14.94 18.41
N ALA A 421 -8.78 -14.59 18.33
CA ALA A 421 -9.82 -15.10 19.24
C ALA A 421 -10.01 -16.62 19.10
N TRP A 422 -10.06 -17.10 17.86
CA TRP A 422 -10.17 -18.52 17.55
C TRP A 422 -8.92 -19.28 18.03
N CYS A 423 -7.73 -18.77 17.80
CA CYS A 423 -6.49 -19.36 18.31
C CYS A 423 -6.51 -19.47 19.83
N LYS A 424 -6.84 -18.38 20.53
CA LYS A 424 -6.93 -18.35 21.99
C LYS A 424 -7.96 -19.36 22.53
N ALA A 425 -9.12 -19.45 21.91
CA ALA A 425 -10.16 -20.41 22.29
C ALA A 425 -9.73 -21.89 22.08
N ASN A 426 -8.75 -22.13 21.21
CA ASN A 426 -8.16 -23.43 20.95
C ASN A 426 -6.81 -23.64 21.68
N GLY A 427 -6.50 -22.82 22.68
CA GLY A 427 -5.35 -22.97 23.57
C GLY A 427 -4.00 -22.67 22.93
N ARG A 428 -3.95 -21.84 21.87
CA ARG A 428 -2.72 -21.44 21.16
C ARG A 428 -2.67 -19.96 20.85
N THR A 429 -1.48 -19.43 20.55
CA THR A 429 -1.30 -18.07 20.05
C THR A 429 -1.42 -18.03 18.52
N MET A 430 -1.61 -16.84 17.97
CA MET A 430 -1.56 -16.64 16.52
C MET A 430 -0.16 -16.92 15.95
N TYR A 431 0.90 -16.73 16.74
CA TYR A 431 2.26 -17.09 16.38
C TYR A 431 2.44 -18.61 16.24
N GLN A 432 1.88 -19.39 17.18
CA GLN A 432 1.88 -20.85 17.09
C GLN A 432 1.09 -21.34 15.87
N TYR A 433 0.00 -20.67 15.54
CA TYR A 433 -0.76 -20.96 14.31
C TYR A 433 0.08 -20.72 13.04
N LEU A 434 0.89 -19.65 13.00
CA LEU A 434 1.85 -19.47 11.90
C LEU A 434 2.84 -20.64 11.76
N ILE A 435 3.34 -21.15 12.88
CA ILE A 435 4.26 -22.30 12.88
C ILE A 435 3.56 -23.56 12.36
N GLU A 436 2.30 -23.79 12.74
CA GLU A 436 1.50 -24.90 12.19
C GLU A 436 1.30 -24.77 10.67
N ILE A 437 1.07 -23.56 10.16
CA ILE A 437 0.98 -23.31 8.73
C ILE A 437 2.31 -23.65 8.05
N TYR A 438 3.43 -23.25 8.64
CA TYR A 438 4.76 -23.57 8.11
C TYR A 438 5.08 -25.07 8.10
N GLN A 439 4.57 -25.84 9.07
CA GLN A 439 4.69 -27.31 9.04
C GLN A 439 3.97 -27.94 7.83
N GLU A 440 2.93 -27.30 7.35
CA GLU A 440 2.10 -27.80 6.26
C GLU A 440 2.49 -27.28 4.87
N THR A 441 3.15 -26.12 4.78
CA THR A 441 3.45 -25.42 3.53
C THR A 441 4.93 -25.16 3.29
N GLY A 442 5.77 -25.45 4.30
CA GLY A 442 7.16 -25.01 4.33
C GLY A 442 7.33 -23.68 5.06
N MET A 443 8.45 -23.53 5.74
CA MET A 443 8.84 -22.32 6.45
C MET A 443 9.53 -21.34 5.49
N TYR A 444 8.98 -20.16 5.35
CA TYR A 444 9.57 -19.05 4.61
C TYR A 444 10.07 -18.00 5.59
N TYR A 445 11.22 -17.42 5.29
CA TYR A 445 11.81 -16.34 6.06
C TYR A 445 12.37 -15.29 5.12
N GLU A 446 12.02 -14.02 5.36
CA GLU A 446 12.31 -12.92 4.44
C GLU A 446 13.18 -11.86 5.10
N GLY A 447 14.05 -11.28 4.27
CA GLY A 447 14.86 -10.11 4.60
C GLY A 447 14.71 -9.03 3.55
N LEU A 448 14.73 -7.77 3.99
CA LEU A 448 14.69 -6.59 3.12
C LEU A 448 15.96 -5.76 3.32
N VAL A 449 16.62 -5.41 2.22
CA VAL A 449 17.72 -4.43 2.23
C VAL A 449 17.29 -3.22 1.40
N ASN A 450 17.40 -2.04 2.00
CA ASN A 450 17.12 -0.76 1.36
C ASN A 450 18.42 0.03 1.23
N LEU A 451 18.91 0.26 0.03
CA LEU A 451 20.05 1.15 -0.22
C LEU A 451 19.53 2.48 -0.75
N VAL A 452 19.79 3.54 0.01
CA VAL A 452 19.46 4.92 -0.37
C VAL A 452 20.75 5.61 -0.80
N ARG A 453 20.70 6.30 -1.93
CA ARG A 453 21.79 7.14 -2.44
C ARG A 453 21.27 8.57 -2.59
N LYS A 454 22.12 9.57 -2.36
CA LYS A 454 21.66 10.96 -2.40
C LYS A 454 22.01 11.63 -3.74
N GLY A 455 21.10 12.46 -4.23
CA GLY A 455 21.34 13.34 -5.37
C GLY A 455 21.40 12.63 -6.74
N LYS A 456 21.88 13.37 -7.73
CA LYS A 456 21.97 12.91 -9.12
C LYS A 456 22.96 11.75 -9.29
N ASP A 457 24.10 11.83 -8.62
CA ASP A 457 25.13 10.79 -8.67
C ASP A 457 24.61 9.46 -8.07
N GLY A 458 23.80 9.56 -7.02
CA GLY A 458 23.17 8.40 -6.42
C GLY A 458 22.15 7.71 -7.33
N ALA A 459 21.41 8.47 -8.13
CA ALA A 459 20.49 7.89 -9.12
C ALA A 459 21.25 7.14 -10.23
N GLU A 460 22.39 7.70 -10.68
CA GLU A 460 23.27 7.06 -11.66
C GLU A 460 23.92 5.79 -11.11
N GLU A 461 24.37 5.81 -9.84
CA GLU A 461 24.89 4.63 -9.14
C GLU A 461 23.88 3.50 -9.14
N ILE A 462 22.61 3.77 -8.79
CA ILE A 462 21.54 2.77 -8.78
C ILE A 462 21.27 2.20 -10.18
N GLN A 463 21.29 3.04 -11.22
CA GLN A 463 21.15 2.57 -12.60
C GLN A 463 22.30 1.65 -13.00
N ASN A 464 23.53 2.00 -12.62
CA ASN A 464 24.71 1.17 -12.88
C ASN A 464 24.66 -0.15 -12.10
N MET A 465 24.18 -0.15 -10.84
CA MET A 465 23.94 -1.38 -10.08
C MET A 465 22.95 -2.30 -10.81
N MET A 466 21.79 -1.78 -11.24
CA MET A 466 20.80 -2.56 -11.98
C MET A 466 21.35 -3.10 -13.30
N LYS A 467 22.16 -2.31 -13.99
CA LYS A 467 22.84 -2.76 -15.23
C LYS A 467 23.82 -3.90 -14.92
N ASN A 468 24.64 -3.75 -13.88
CA ASN A 468 25.59 -4.79 -13.50
C ASN A 468 24.89 -6.11 -13.10
N PHE A 469 23.84 -6.06 -12.27
CA PHE A 469 23.07 -7.25 -11.90
C PHE A 469 22.43 -7.93 -13.14
N ARG A 470 22.06 -7.16 -14.16
CA ARG A 470 21.47 -7.70 -15.40
C ARG A 470 22.52 -8.34 -16.30
N GLU A 471 23.69 -7.70 -16.46
CA GLU A 471 24.75 -8.18 -17.34
C GLU A 471 25.60 -9.30 -16.68
N ASN A 472 25.73 -9.27 -15.36
CA ASN A 472 26.53 -10.19 -14.55
C ASN A 472 25.69 -10.80 -13.42
N PRO A 473 24.66 -11.61 -13.72
CA PRO A 473 23.83 -12.23 -12.69
C PRO A 473 24.67 -13.12 -11.77
N PRO A 474 24.36 -13.20 -10.48
CA PRO A 474 25.01 -14.11 -9.56
C PRO A 474 24.88 -15.55 -10.04
N LYS A 475 25.93 -16.35 -9.94
CA LYS A 475 25.90 -17.76 -10.32
C LYS A 475 25.39 -18.66 -9.20
N GLU A 476 25.59 -18.23 -7.96
CA GLU A 476 25.15 -18.88 -6.75
C GLU A 476 24.78 -17.84 -5.68
N LEU A 477 23.93 -18.21 -4.72
CA LEU A 477 23.53 -17.41 -3.56
C LEU A 477 23.47 -18.32 -2.34
N ALA A 478 24.18 -17.95 -1.28
CA ALA A 478 24.35 -18.76 -0.07
C ALA A 478 24.75 -20.23 -0.39
N GLY A 479 25.66 -20.40 -1.37
CA GLY A 479 26.16 -21.70 -1.78
C GLY A 479 25.21 -22.53 -2.64
N SER A 480 24.03 -22.01 -3.01
CA SER A 480 23.06 -22.68 -3.89
C SER A 480 23.13 -22.09 -5.31
N PRO A 481 23.27 -22.91 -6.37
CA PRO A 481 23.33 -22.42 -7.75
C PRO A 481 22.04 -21.71 -8.17
N VAL A 482 22.17 -20.61 -8.91
CA VAL A 482 21.04 -19.92 -9.54
C VAL A 482 20.54 -20.74 -10.71
N GLU A 483 19.26 -21.07 -10.74
CA GLU A 483 18.60 -21.85 -11.80
C GLU A 483 17.77 -21.01 -12.74
N GLU A 484 17.22 -19.89 -12.26
CA GLU A 484 16.28 -19.08 -13.02
C GLU A 484 16.57 -17.58 -12.80
N VAL A 485 16.57 -16.81 -13.89
CA VAL A 485 16.75 -15.36 -13.89
C VAL A 485 15.60 -14.71 -14.67
N LYS A 486 14.69 -14.02 -13.94
CA LYS A 486 13.58 -13.27 -14.55
C LYS A 486 13.96 -11.81 -14.69
N ASP A 487 13.95 -11.29 -15.91
CA ASP A 487 14.13 -9.88 -16.22
C ASP A 487 12.81 -9.29 -16.75
N TYR A 488 12.10 -8.54 -15.91
CA TYR A 488 10.83 -7.93 -16.27
C TYR A 488 10.98 -6.71 -17.19
N LYS A 489 12.16 -6.11 -17.28
CA LYS A 489 12.44 -5.04 -18.25
C LYS A 489 12.55 -5.60 -19.65
N GLU A 490 13.27 -6.70 -19.81
CA GLU A 490 13.44 -7.40 -21.10
C GLU A 490 12.31 -8.42 -21.36
N GLN A 491 11.42 -8.65 -20.39
CA GLN A 491 10.35 -9.65 -20.45
C GLN A 491 10.85 -11.06 -20.77
N THR A 492 11.90 -11.48 -20.08
CA THR A 492 12.52 -12.77 -20.32
C THR A 492 12.78 -13.52 -19.02
N ASN A 493 12.61 -14.83 -19.09
CA ASN A 493 13.01 -15.77 -18.07
C ASN A 493 14.12 -16.68 -18.62
N PHE A 494 15.32 -16.60 -18.04
CA PHE A 494 16.44 -17.44 -18.43
C PHE A 494 16.55 -18.62 -17.49
N ILE A 495 16.36 -19.83 -18.02
CA ILE A 495 16.48 -21.10 -17.32
C ILE A 495 17.92 -21.61 -17.50
N VAL A 496 18.73 -21.47 -16.45
CA VAL A 496 20.19 -21.69 -16.49
C VAL A 496 20.54 -23.13 -16.86
N SER A 497 19.88 -24.12 -16.25
CA SER A 497 20.14 -25.55 -16.48
C SER A 497 19.89 -25.99 -17.94
N LYS A 498 18.99 -25.30 -18.65
CA LYS A 498 18.64 -25.58 -20.05
C LYS A 498 19.34 -24.65 -21.04
N ASN A 499 19.99 -23.61 -20.54
CA ASN A 499 20.50 -22.49 -21.35
C ASN A 499 19.40 -21.94 -22.30
N GLU A 500 18.18 -21.80 -21.76
CA GLU A 500 16.98 -21.43 -22.52
C GLU A 500 16.43 -20.10 -22.04
N LYS A 501 16.07 -19.22 -22.98
CA LYS A 501 15.44 -17.94 -22.71
C LYS A 501 13.98 -17.98 -23.16
N VAL A 502 13.05 -17.90 -22.20
CA VAL A 502 11.61 -17.90 -22.42
C VAL A 502 11.06 -16.47 -22.33
N VAL A 503 10.16 -16.10 -23.23
CA VAL A 503 9.50 -14.79 -23.21
C VAL A 503 8.38 -14.81 -22.17
N MET A 504 8.31 -13.77 -21.34
CA MET A 504 7.25 -13.53 -20.36
C MET A 504 6.29 -12.45 -20.90
N ASN A 505 5.00 -12.78 -21.06
CA ASN A 505 4.01 -11.86 -21.59
C ASN A 505 2.87 -11.55 -20.61
N ASP A 506 2.89 -12.15 -19.44
CA ASP A 506 1.76 -12.17 -18.49
C ASP A 506 1.74 -10.92 -17.60
N ILE A 507 2.88 -10.25 -17.45
CA ILE A 507 3.08 -9.09 -16.57
C ILE A 507 3.69 -7.95 -17.39
N PRO A 508 3.25 -6.69 -17.23
CA PRO A 508 3.83 -5.54 -17.91
C PRO A 508 5.33 -5.36 -17.65
N LYS A 509 6.01 -4.63 -18.54
CA LYS A 509 7.43 -4.28 -18.35
C LYS A 509 7.64 -3.50 -17.07
N SER A 510 8.69 -3.87 -16.33
CA SER A 510 9.11 -3.18 -15.11
C SER A 510 10.61 -3.39 -14.89
N ASN A 511 11.29 -2.41 -14.29
CA ASN A 511 12.73 -2.53 -14.01
C ASN A 511 12.97 -3.39 -12.75
N VAL A 512 12.66 -4.69 -12.86
CA VAL A 512 12.79 -5.68 -11.78
C VAL A 512 13.58 -6.88 -12.29
N LEU A 513 14.46 -7.41 -11.45
CA LEU A 513 15.17 -8.68 -11.64
C LEU A 513 14.81 -9.63 -10.51
N ILE A 514 14.59 -10.90 -10.82
CA ILE A 514 14.41 -11.95 -9.81
C ILE A 514 15.33 -13.11 -10.13
N TYR A 515 16.05 -13.58 -9.10
CA TYR A 515 16.89 -14.77 -9.14
C TYR A 515 16.28 -15.85 -8.27
N TYR A 516 16.21 -17.07 -8.78
CA TYR A 516 15.84 -18.27 -8.04
C TYR A 516 17.00 -19.25 -8.03
N THR A 517 17.27 -19.84 -6.87
CA THR A 517 18.26 -20.90 -6.72
C THR A 517 17.62 -22.27 -6.62
N GLN A 518 18.44 -23.34 -6.71
CA GLN A 518 18.00 -24.75 -6.61
C GLN A 518 17.27 -25.07 -5.30
N ASP A 519 17.68 -24.47 -4.20
CA ASP A 519 17.07 -24.68 -2.90
C ASP A 519 15.88 -23.76 -2.62
N GLY A 520 15.42 -23.01 -3.65
CA GLY A 520 14.25 -22.12 -3.58
C GLY A 520 14.51 -20.78 -2.92
N THR A 521 15.77 -20.36 -2.74
CA THR A 521 16.08 -18.96 -2.38
C THR A 521 15.68 -18.05 -3.51
N LYS A 522 14.94 -16.98 -3.19
CA LYS A 522 14.51 -15.94 -4.12
C LYS A 522 15.14 -14.61 -3.75
N VAL A 523 15.73 -13.92 -4.71
CA VAL A 523 16.17 -12.53 -4.55
C VAL A 523 15.54 -11.67 -5.62
N CYS A 524 14.77 -10.66 -5.20
CA CYS A 524 14.20 -9.68 -6.10
C CYS A 524 14.92 -8.34 -5.93
N VAL A 525 15.38 -7.76 -7.05
CA VAL A 525 16.09 -6.47 -7.09
C VAL A 525 15.22 -5.46 -7.82
N ARG A 526 14.89 -4.34 -7.13
CA ARG A 526 13.97 -3.33 -7.66
C ARG A 526 14.41 -1.92 -7.26
N PRO A 527 14.73 -1.02 -8.21
CA PRO A 527 14.91 0.39 -7.92
C PRO A 527 13.56 1.08 -7.69
N SER A 528 13.58 2.15 -6.88
CA SER A 528 12.43 3.05 -6.78
C SER A 528 12.25 3.85 -8.08
N GLY A 529 11.01 4.12 -8.47
CA GLY A 529 10.70 4.99 -9.61
C GLY A 529 10.81 6.48 -9.28
N THR A 530 10.68 6.85 -8.00
CA THR A 530 10.54 8.25 -7.56
C THR A 530 11.72 8.75 -6.72
N GLU A 531 12.49 7.86 -6.13
CA GLU A 531 13.59 8.18 -5.21
C GLU A 531 14.87 7.45 -5.63
N PRO A 532 16.07 8.00 -5.36
CA PRO A 532 17.33 7.31 -5.59
C PRO A 532 17.56 6.20 -4.53
N LYS A 533 16.79 5.14 -4.64
CA LYS A 533 16.71 4.02 -3.72
C LYS A 533 16.55 2.71 -4.48
N ILE A 534 17.22 1.66 -4.03
CA ILE A 534 17.08 0.30 -4.54
C ILE A 534 16.76 -0.67 -3.39
N LYS A 535 15.82 -1.57 -3.62
CA LYS A 535 15.39 -2.57 -2.66
C LYS A 535 15.78 -3.97 -3.12
N PHE A 536 16.25 -4.77 -2.16
CA PHE A 536 16.51 -6.20 -2.33
C PHE A 536 15.59 -6.96 -1.40
N TYR A 537 14.66 -7.72 -1.97
CA TYR A 537 13.78 -8.61 -1.25
C TYR A 537 14.39 -10.01 -1.32
N ILE A 538 14.76 -10.55 -0.17
CA ILE A 538 15.38 -11.85 -0.05
C ILE A 538 14.39 -12.78 0.64
N SER A 539 14.08 -13.92 0.05
CA SER A 539 13.24 -14.96 0.66
C SER A 539 13.99 -16.28 0.61
N VAL A 540 14.09 -16.92 1.76
CA VAL A 540 14.70 -18.25 1.92
C VAL A 540 13.66 -19.20 2.50
N LYS A 541 13.78 -20.51 2.23
CA LYS A 541 12.84 -21.50 2.73
C LYS A 541 13.52 -22.77 3.24
N ASP A 542 12.83 -23.44 4.16
CA ASP A 542 13.16 -24.76 4.68
C ASP A 542 11.86 -25.49 5.09
N SER A 543 11.96 -26.73 5.50
CA SER A 543 10.86 -27.48 6.10
C SER A 543 11.03 -27.58 7.61
N ILE A 544 9.92 -27.56 8.33
CA ILE A 544 9.87 -27.79 9.78
C ILE A 544 8.85 -28.88 10.10
N THR A 545 9.11 -29.62 11.16
CA THR A 545 8.26 -30.75 11.61
C THR A 545 7.65 -30.52 12.99
N SER A 546 8.16 -29.57 13.75
CA SER A 546 7.72 -29.26 15.11
C SER A 546 8.01 -27.81 15.49
N GLU A 547 7.42 -27.34 16.59
CA GLU A 547 7.72 -26.03 17.19
C GLU A 547 9.19 -25.96 17.69
N ALA A 548 9.75 -27.08 18.18
CA ALA A 548 11.15 -27.12 18.59
C ALA A 548 12.11 -26.96 17.40
N ASP A 549 11.81 -27.61 16.27
CA ASP A 549 12.56 -27.49 15.02
C ASP A 549 12.50 -26.05 14.44
N PHE A 550 11.40 -25.36 14.62
CA PHE A 550 11.22 -23.98 14.16
C PHE A 550 12.31 -23.02 14.66
N ARG A 551 12.68 -23.08 15.94
CA ARG A 551 13.70 -22.17 16.52
C ARG A 551 15.07 -22.35 15.90
N ASP A 552 15.48 -23.60 15.67
CA ASP A 552 16.76 -23.92 15.06
C ASP A 552 16.80 -23.51 13.59
N LYS A 553 15.69 -23.74 12.88
CA LYS A 553 15.54 -23.36 11.47
C LYS A 553 15.49 -21.84 11.28
N LEU A 554 14.82 -21.11 12.18
CA LEU A 554 14.77 -19.66 12.14
C LEU A 554 16.19 -19.06 12.16
N LYS A 555 17.05 -19.57 13.06
CA LYS A 555 18.44 -19.13 13.14
C LYS A 555 19.22 -19.44 11.87
N SER A 556 19.09 -20.67 11.33
CA SER A 556 19.80 -21.07 10.11
C SER A 556 19.34 -20.28 8.87
N LEU A 557 18.05 -19.92 8.79
CA LEU A 557 17.51 -19.10 7.71
C LEU A 557 17.98 -17.64 7.81
N ASP A 558 18.10 -17.09 9.03
CA ASP A 558 18.69 -15.78 9.25
C ASP A 558 20.17 -15.73 8.82
N GLU A 559 20.94 -16.74 9.20
CA GLU A 559 22.33 -16.89 8.75
C GLU A 559 22.42 -16.97 7.22
N LYS A 560 21.49 -17.70 6.58
CA LYS A 560 21.41 -17.81 5.12
C LYS A 560 21.09 -16.48 4.45
N ILE A 561 20.16 -15.67 4.98
CA ILE A 561 19.90 -14.32 4.48
C ILE A 561 21.16 -13.44 4.58
N ASN A 562 21.89 -13.53 5.69
CA ASN A 562 23.11 -12.76 5.85
C ASN A 562 24.20 -13.21 4.86
N GLN A 563 24.28 -14.49 4.55
CA GLN A 563 25.16 -15.00 3.47
C GLN A 563 24.76 -14.42 2.11
N VAL A 564 23.46 -14.42 1.76
CA VAL A 564 22.96 -13.81 0.50
C VAL A 564 23.31 -12.34 0.42
N LYS A 565 23.18 -11.58 1.52
CA LYS A 565 23.59 -10.16 1.57
C LYS A 565 25.07 -9.98 1.27
N ASN A 566 25.92 -10.85 1.84
CA ASN A 566 27.38 -10.83 1.59
C ASN A 566 27.69 -11.15 0.12
N ASP A 567 27.09 -12.20 -0.45
CA ASP A 567 27.31 -12.60 -1.85
C ASP A 567 26.92 -11.49 -2.84
N LEU A 568 25.91 -10.70 -2.49
CA LEU A 568 25.45 -9.54 -3.26
C LEU A 568 26.15 -8.23 -2.89
N GLN A 569 27.10 -8.24 -1.95
CA GLN A 569 27.84 -7.06 -1.47
C GLN A 569 26.90 -5.94 -0.94
N LEU A 570 25.90 -6.35 -0.14
CA LEU A 570 24.88 -5.44 0.41
C LEU A 570 25.13 -5.06 1.88
N THR A 571 26.24 -5.49 2.47
CA THR A 571 26.65 -5.22 3.85
C THR A 571 27.57 -4.02 3.96
#